data_71290f7ba63807338cb5ad3894b79554
#
_entry.id   71290f7ba63807338cb5ad3894b79554
#
_cell.length_a   1.000
_cell.length_b   1.000
_cell.length_c   1.000
_cell.angle_alpha   90.00
_cell.angle_beta   90.00
_cell.angle_gamma   90.00
#
_symmetry.space_group_name_H-M   'P 1'
#
loop_
_entity.id
_entity.type
_entity.pdbx_description
1 polymer ?
#
loop_
_entity_poly.entity_id
_entity_poly.type
_entity_poly.pdbx_seq_one_letter_code
_entity_poly.pdbx_strand_id
1 'polypeptide(L)'
;VRVRSEVSRLVGLAVLTVVLWVGLRDLPVLARPHASHASYDLLLAQQLGKPVKIYNSPPPMVIDPAKSYTATMETTAGTMVLELFPQEAPLTVNNFVFLANDHFYDGVIFHRVIRGFMIQGGDPTGTGRGGPGYRFPDEPVQRPYSRGTLAMANVGPNTNGSQFFIMHADYPLPPNYTIFGQLIEGEDVLDKIATAPTGPQDRPLNPVEIKSVRISESN
;
A
#
# COMPACT_ATOMS: atom_id res chain seq x y z
N VAL A 1 54.81 32.40 24.78
CA VAL A 1 53.79 32.53 25.85
C VAL A 1 52.44 32.13 25.29
N ARG A 2 51.80 31.11 25.90
CA ARG A 2 50.43 30.60 25.69
C ARG A 2 50.12 29.86 24.39
N VAL A 3 50.41 28.58 24.43
CA VAL A 3 49.67 27.52 23.74
C VAL A 3 48.94 26.75 24.84
N ARG A 4 47.61 26.83 24.90
CA ARG A 4 46.69 25.90 25.61
C ARG A 4 45.27 26.34 25.29
N SER A 5 44.55 25.53 24.47
CA SER A 5 43.14 25.19 24.61
C SER A 5 42.49 24.79 23.26
N GLU A 6 42.88 23.68 22.69
CA GLU A 6 42.14 23.11 21.55
C GLU A 6 42.04 21.54 21.59
N VAL A 7 42.24 20.91 22.74
CA VAL A 7 42.22 19.43 22.83
C VAL A 7 40.91 18.89 23.47
N SER A 8 40.00 19.78 23.90
CA SER A 8 38.85 19.34 24.73
C SER A 8 37.52 19.18 23.99
N ARG A 9 37.47 19.33 22.65
CA ARG A 9 36.19 19.18 21.89
C ARG A 9 36.09 17.97 20.97
N LEU A 10 37.11 17.15 20.86
CA LEU A 10 37.10 15.97 19.99
C LEU A 10 36.89 14.63 20.73
N VAL A 11 36.79 14.61 22.04
CA VAL A 11 36.60 13.40 22.85
C VAL A 11 35.10 13.13 23.09
N GLY A 12 34.23 14.12 22.91
CA GLY A 12 32.78 13.95 23.19
C GLY A 12 31.96 13.24 22.12
N LEU A 13 32.45 13.16 20.87
CA LEU A 13 31.67 12.60 19.76
C LEU A 13 31.98 11.11 19.46
N ALA A 14 33.12 10.61 19.96
CA ALA A 14 33.53 9.22 19.74
C ALA A 14 32.93 8.22 20.75
N VAL A 15 32.41 8.70 21.89
CA VAL A 15 31.86 7.82 22.95
C VAL A 15 30.39 7.46 22.69
N LEU A 16 29.64 8.30 21.95
CA LEU A 16 28.22 8.04 21.68
C LEU A 16 27.99 7.00 20.57
N THR A 17 28.95 6.79 19.67
CA THR A 17 28.83 5.80 18.59
C THR A 17 29.26 4.38 18.99
N VAL A 18 30.02 4.21 20.08
CA VAL A 18 30.50 2.89 20.57
C VAL A 18 29.46 2.22 21.45
N VAL A 19 28.61 2.96 22.17
CA VAL A 19 27.61 2.38 23.10
C VAL A 19 26.43 1.75 22.36
N LEU A 20 26.14 2.21 21.12
CA LEU A 20 25.06 1.60 20.29
C LEU A 20 25.46 0.29 19.61
N TRP A 21 26.76 -0.07 19.58
CA TRP A 21 27.25 -1.30 18.91
C TRP A 21 27.52 -2.48 19.88
N VAL A 22 27.66 -2.21 21.16
CA VAL A 22 27.93 -3.26 22.18
C VAL A 22 26.65 -3.92 22.69
N GLY A 23 25.47 -3.25 22.58
CA GLY A 23 24.19 -3.77 23.08
C GLY A 23 23.55 -4.88 22.23
N LEU A 24 24.05 -5.18 21.03
CA LEU A 24 23.46 -6.18 20.13
C LEU A 24 24.23 -7.50 20.05
N ARG A 25 25.38 -7.63 20.71
CA ARG A 25 26.22 -8.84 20.61
C ARG A 25 25.97 -9.91 21.66
N ASP A 26 25.30 -9.62 22.76
CA ASP A 26 25.18 -10.52 23.91
C ASP A 26 23.77 -11.03 24.21
N LEU A 27 22.82 -10.92 23.26
CA LEU A 27 21.56 -11.66 23.40
C LEU A 27 21.78 -13.10 22.94
N PRO A 28 21.49 -14.11 23.81
CA PRO A 28 21.61 -15.50 23.46
C PRO A 28 20.75 -15.81 22.21
N VAL A 29 21.33 -16.56 21.27
CA VAL A 29 20.74 -16.94 19.98
C VAL A 29 19.35 -17.61 20.13
N LEU A 30 19.01 -18.12 21.32
CA LEU A 30 17.74 -18.76 21.65
C LEU A 30 16.56 -17.81 21.91
N ALA A 31 16.77 -16.50 21.95
CA ALA A 31 15.73 -15.52 22.26
C ALA A 31 15.36 -14.61 21.07
N ARG A 32 15.78 -14.94 19.86
CA ARG A 32 15.30 -14.24 18.66
C ARG A 32 13.96 -14.86 18.26
N PRO A 33 12.80 -14.21 18.53
CA PRO A 33 11.56 -14.67 17.91
C PRO A 33 11.79 -14.62 16.41
N HIS A 34 11.40 -15.66 15.68
CA HIS A 34 11.26 -15.59 14.23
C HIS A 34 10.12 -14.62 13.94
N ALA A 35 10.40 -13.32 14.06
CA ALA A 35 9.49 -12.31 13.62
C ALA A 35 9.33 -12.52 12.11
N SER A 36 8.10 -12.75 11.65
CA SER A 36 7.79 -12.84 10.24
C SER A 36 8.21 -11.53 9.56
N HIS A 37 8.51 -11.56 8.26
CA HIS A 37 8.83 -10.33 7.50
C HIS A 37 7.77 -9.23 7.74
N ALA A 38 6.50 -9.62 7.89
CA ALA A 38 5.40 -8.73 8.27
C ALA A 38 5.63 -7.98 9.59
N SER A 39 6.26 -8.61 10.58
CA SER A 39 6.55 -7.98 11.87
C SER A 39 7.65 -6.93 11.77
N TYR A 40 8.66 -7.14 10.90
CA TYR A 40 9.71 -6.14 10.65
C TYR A 40 9.18 -4.94 9.87
N ASP A 41 8.32 -5.18 8.87
CA ASP A 41 7.71 -4.12 8.06
C ASP A 41 6.77 -3.25 8.92
N LEU A 42 6.05 -3.87 9.86
CA LEU A 42 5.21 -3.16 10.85
C LEU A 42 6.04 -2.27 11.78
N LEU A 43 7.15 -2.80 12.30
CA LEU A 43 8.06 -2.04 13.14
C LEU A 43 8.69 -0.87 12.38
N LEU A 44 9.02 -1.06 11.11
CA LEU A 44 9.56 0.01 10.26
C LEU A 44 8.53 1.10 9.99
N ALA A 45 7.28 0.74 9.72
CA ALA A 45 6.18 1.68 9.53
C ALA A 45 5.88 2.48 10.81
N GLN A 46 5.93 1.83 11.98
CA GLN A 46 5.78 2.48 13.28
C GLN A 46 6.94 3.44 13.58
N GLN A 47 8.17 3.12 13.19
CA GLN A 47 9.33 4.02 13.31
C GLN A 47 9.20 5.25 12.41
N LEU A 48 8.46 5.16 11.30
CA LEU A 48 8.15 6.27 10.41
C LEU A 48 6.96 7.12 10.90
N GLY A 49 6.38 6.80 12.08
CA GLY A 49 5.34 7.58 12.73
C GLY A 49 3.94 7.44 12.09
N LYS A 50 3.73 6.45 11.20
CA LYS A 50 2.41 6.16 10.62
C LYS A 50 1.76 4.98 11.36
N PRO A 51 0.59 5.16 12.00
CA PRO A 51 -0.13 4.04 12.60
C PRO A 51 -0.62 3.09 11.48
N VAL A 52 -0.23 1.82 11.57
CA VAL A 52 -0.70 0.79 10.65
C VAL A 52 -1.87 0.07 11.29
N LYS A 53 -3.04 0.09 10.64
CA LYS A 53 -4.22 -0.67 11.08
C LYS A 53 -4.08 -2.12 10.67
N ILE A 54 -4.30 -3.03 11.63
CA ILE A 54 -4.26 -4.48 11.44
C ILE A 54 -5.54 -5.08 11.99
N TYR A 55 -6.14 -5.96 11.22
CA TYR A 55 -7.39 -6.66 11.56
C TYR A 55 -7.13 -8.16 11.69
N ASN A 56 -7.91 -8.84 12.53
CA ASN A 56 -7.74 -10.28 12.80
C ASN A 56 -8.40 -11.19 11.75
N SER A 57 -9.35 -10.66 10.95
CA SER A 57 -10.11 -11.42 9.95
C SER A 57 -10.65 -10.48 8.86
N PRO A 58 -11.04 -11.01 7.68
CA PRO A 58 -11.82 -10.27 6.71
C PRO A 58 -13.10 -9.69 7.32
N PRO A 59 -13.57 -8.52 6.84
CA PRO A 59 -14.78 -7.88 7.37
C PRO A 59 -16.03 -8.73 7.07
N PRO A 60 -17.06 -8.65 7.92
CA PRO A 60 -18.38 -9.13 7.52
C PRO A 60 -18.89 -8.35 6.31
N MET A 61 -19.91 -8.88 5.63
CA MET A 61 -20.54 -8.18 4.49
C MET A 61 -21.19 -6.89 5.00
N VAL A 62 -20.70 -5.74 4.56
CA VAL A 62 -21.20 -4.39 4.90
C VAL A 62 -21.83 -3.68 3.70
N ILE A 63 -21.69 -4.24 2.49
CA ILE A 63 -22.31 -3.72 1.28
C ILE A 63 -23.54 -4.56 0.89
N ASP A 64 -24.41 -3.98 0.08
CA ASP A 64 -25.45 -4.69 -0.67
C ASP A 64 -24.98 -4.86 -2.12
N PRO A 65 -24.68 -6.08 -2.59
CA PRO A 65 -24.23 -6.29 -3.96
C PRO A 65 -25.23 -5.86 -5.06
N ALA A 66 -26.50 -5.63 -4.71
CA ALA A 66 -27.51 -5.14 -5.66
C ALA A 66 -27.42 -3.63 -5.91
N LYS A 67 -26.69 -2.90 -5.10
CA LYS A 67 -26.50 -1.46 -5.21
C LYS A 67 -25.25 -1.09 -6.02
N SER A 68 -25.17 0.16 -6.44
CA SER A 68 -24.00 0.73 -7.11
C SER A 68 -23.10 1.46 -6.13
N TYR A 69 -21.79 1.32 -6.29
CA TYR A 69 -20.77 1.95 -5.43
C TYR A 69 -19.76 2.68 -6.28
N THR A 70 -19.40 3.87 -5.82
CA THR A 70 -18.35 4.69 -6.43
C THR A 70 -17.34 5.10 -5.34
N ALA A 71 -16.06 5.00 -5.65
CA ALA A 71 -14.98 5.44 -4.77
C ALA A 71 -14.32 6.71 -5.33
N THR A 72 -14.39 7.81 -4.59
CA THR A 72 -13.63 9.03 -4.87
C THR A 72 -12.32 8.98 -4.11
N MET A 73 -11.22 8.80 -4.83
CA MET A 73 -9.87 8.72 -4.29
C MET A 73 -9.15 10.06 -4.47
N GLU A 74 -8.99 10.82 -3.40
CA GLU A 74 -8.18 12.03 -3.39
C GLU A 74 -6.71 11.68 -3.18
N THR A 75 -5.84 12.20 -4.05
CA THR A 75 -4.39 11.98 -3.95
C THR A 75 -3.63 13.30 -3.94
N THR A 76 -2.33 13.24 -3.68
CA THR A 76 -1.45 14.42 -3.82
C THR A 76 -1.23 14.82 -5.28
N ALA A 77 -1.60 13.97 -6.25
CA ALA A 77 -1.52 14.26 -7.69
C ALA A 77 -2.82 14.79 -8.29
N GLY A 78 -3.96 14.60 -7.62
CA GLY A 78 -5.31 14.93 -8.06
C GLY A 78 -6.32 13.89 -7.58
N THR A 79 -7.55 13.97 -8.09
CA THR A 79 -8.66 13.09 -7.73
C THR A 79 -8.93 12.08 -8.84
N MET A 80 -9.17 10.84 -8.48
CA MET A 80 -9.65 9.76 -9.34
C MET A 80 -11.00 9.27 -8.84
N VAL A 81 -11.94 8.97 -9.76
CA VAL A 81 -13.24 8.38 -9.43
C VAL A 81 -13.30 6.98 -10.03
N LEU A 82 -13.65 6.01 -9.20
CA LEU A 82 -13.64 4.58 -9.52
C LEU A 82 -15.07 4.04 -9.35
N GLU A 83 -15.64 3.47 -10.39
CA GLU A 83 -16.84 2.64 -10.30
C GLU A 83 -16.42 1.27 -9.75
N LEU A 84 -17.19 0.73 -8.80
CA LEU A 84 -16.94 -0.61 -8.23
C LEU A 84 -17.95 -1.62 -8.77
N PHE A 85 -17.56 -2.90 -8.83
CA PHE A 85 -18.35 -3.98 -9.42
C PHE A 85 -18.82 -4.99 -8.36
N PRO A 86 -19.75 -4.62 -7.46
CA PRO A 86 -20.17 -5.47 -6.33
C PRO A 86 -20.87 -6.76 -6.76
N GLN A 87 -21.47 -6.81 -7.96
CA GLN A 87 -22.11 -8.01 -8.49
C GLN A 87 -21.10 -9.03 -9.03
N GLU A 88 -19.93 -8.56 -9.53
CA GLU A 88 -18.90 -9.42 -10.11
C GLU A 88 -17.88 -9.87 -9.07
N ALA A 89 -17.59 -9.00 -8.09
CA ALA A 89 -16.60 -9.24 -7.05
C ALA A 89 -17.08 -8.74 -5.67
N PRO A 90 -18.17 -9.33 -5.13
CA PRO A 90 -18.79 -8.85 -3.89
C PRO A 90 -17.87 -8.88 -2.68
N LEU A 91 -17.03 -9.90 -2.52
CA LEU A 91 -16.10 -9.99 -1.39
C LEU A 91 -15.00 -8.92 -1.49
N THR A 92 -14.49 -8.69 -2.70
CA THR A 92 -13.43 -7.72 -2.94
C THR A 92 -13.93 -6.30 -2.79
N VAL A 93 -15.10 -5.98 -3.35
CA VAL A 93 -15.73 -4.66 -3.17
C VAL A 93 -16.05 -4.42 -1.70
N ASN A 94 -16.61 -5.42 -1.01
CA ASN A 94 -16.88 -5.33 0.44
C ASN A 94 -15.61 -5.02 1.24
N ASN A 95 -14.52 -5.73 0.96
CA ASN A 95 -13.23 -5.50 1.59
C ASN A 95 -12.71 -4.08 1.34
N PHE A 96 -12.75 -3.62 0.08
CA PHE A 96 -12.27 -2.29 -0.28
C PHE A 96 -13.11 -1.18 0.37
N VAL A 97 -14.45 -1.31 0.35
CA VAL A 97 -15.38 -0.37 0.99
C VAL A 97 -15.17 -0.31 2.49
N PHE A 98 -15.05 -1.47 3.15
CA PHE A 98 -14.77 -1.53 4.60
C PHE A 98 -13.47 -0.80 4.94
N LEU A 99 -12.39 -1.11 4.25
CA LEU A 99 -11.08 -0.50 4.49
C LEU A 99 -11.08 1.01 4.20
N ALA A 100 -11.76 1.44 3.13
CA ALA A 100 -11.90 2.86 2.78
C ALA A 100 -12.67 3.63 3.87
N ASN A 101 -13.81 3.09 4.32
CA ASN A 101 -14.64 3.71 5.36
C ASN A 101 -13.94 3.77 6.72
N ASP A 102 -13.03 2.83 6.99
CA ASP A 102 -12.20 2.86 8.19
C ASP A 102 -10.90 3.66 8.00
N HIS A 103 -10.78 4.48 6.94
CA HIS A 103 -9.59 5.32 6.70
C HIS A 103 -8.27 4.53 6.60
N PHE A 104 -8.32 3.27 6.18
CA PHE A 104 -7.14 2.42 6.05
C PHE A 104 -6.17 2.93 4.99
N TYR A 105 -6.72 3.50 3.91
CA TYR A 105 -5.93 3.99 2.77
C TYR A 105 -5.37 5.39 2.95
N ASP A 106 -5.76 6.12 4.01
CA ASP A 106 -5.29 7.48 4.26
C ASP A 106 -3.77 7.48 4.54
N GLY A 107 -3.03 8.27 3.79
CA GLY A 107 -1.57 8.33 3.85
C GLY A 107 -0.83 7.19 3.17
N VAL A 108 -1.53 6.25 2.56
CA VAL A 108 -0.93 5.15 1.79
C VAL A 108 -0.43 5.64 0.44
N ILE A 109 0.74 5.18 0.01
CA ILE A 109 1.37 5.60 -1.24
C ILE A 109 1.17 4.60 -2.38
N PHE A 110 1.26 5.08 -3.61
CA PHE A 110 1.55 4.23 -4.75
C PHE A 110 3.03 3.86 -4.70
N HIS A 111 3.33 2.67 -4.20
CA HIS A 111 4.69 2.22 -3.91
C HIS A 111 5.40 1.59 -5.11
N ARG A 112 4.67 1.20 -6.16
CA ARG A 112 5.19 0.63 -7.41
C ARG A 112 4.43 1.19 -8.59
N VAL A 113 5.16 1.71 -9.58
CA VAL A 113 4.59 2.40 -10.74
C VAL A 113 5.34 1.98 -12.00
N ILE A 114 4.65 1.49 -13.00
CA ILE A 114 5.23 1.09 -14.29
C ILE A 114 4.45 1.74 -15.42
N ARG A 115 5.08 2.68 -16.12
CA ARG A 115 4.52 3.34 -17.30
C ARG A 115 4.14 2.29 -18.36
N GLY A 116 2.93 2.41 -18.90
CA GLY A 116 2.42 1.47 -19.91
C GLY A 116 1.92 0.15 -19.33
N PHE A 117 1.88 0.04 -17.97
CA PHE A 117 1.36 -1.15 -17.31
C PHE A 117 0.36 -0.76 -16.19
N MET A 118 0.81 -0.36 -15.01
CA MET A 118 -0.09 -0.10 -13.87
C MET A 118 0.55 0.82 -12.82
N ILE A 119 -0.29 1.34 -11.91
CA ILE A 119 0.10 1.92 -10.64
C ILE A 119 -0.42 1.05 -9.50
N GLN A 120 0.43 0.69 -8.52
CA GLN A 120 0.09 -0.20 -7.42
C GLN A 120 0.21 0.51 -6.07
N GLY A 121 -0.83 0.40 -5.26
CA GLY A 121 -0.94 0.98 -3.93
C GLY A 121 -1.62 0.04 -2.94
N GLY A 122 -2.15 0.60 -1.83
CA GLY A 122 -2.94 -0.15 -0.84
C GLY A 122 -2.11 -0.89 0.22
N ASP A 123 -0.78 -0.75 0.21
CA ASP A 123 0.09 -1.24 1.26
C ASP A 123 0.31 -0.16 2.33
N PRO A 124 -0.18 -0.34 3.57
CA PRO A 124 -0.04 0.66 4.62
C PRO A 124 1.41 0.88 5.07
N THR A 125 2.31 -0.07 4.78
CA THR A 125 3.74 0.07 5.08
C THR A 125 4.52 0.74 3.93
N GLY A 126 3.94 0.76 2.73
CA GLY A 126 4.57 1.28 1.52
C GLY A 126 5.77 0.47 1.04
N THR A 127 5.97 -0.76 1.52
CA THR A 127 7.10 -1.64 1.17
C THR A 127 6.78 -2.60 0.02
N GLY A 128 5.49 -2.76 -0.32
CA GLY A 128 4.95 -3.77 -1.23
C GLY A 128 4.67 -5.12 -0.56
N ARG A 129 4.85 -5.24 0.76
CA ARG A 129 4.69 -6.49 1.52
C ARG A 129 3.62 -6.40 2.62
N GLY A 130 3.18 -5.21 2.96
CA GLY A 130 2.17 -4.96 3.98
C GLY A 130 0.76 -5.25 3.48
N GLY A 131 -0.18 -5.27 4.44
CA GLY A 131 -1.58 -5.55 4.18
C GLY A 131 -2.43 -5.34 5.43
N PRO A 132 -3.71 -5.76 5.39
CA PRO A 132 -4.66 -5.49 6.46
C PRO A 132 -4.57 -6.48 7.65
N GLY A 133 -3.67 -7.47 7.59
CA GLY A 133 -3.51 -8.50 8.63
C GLY A 133 -4.22 -9.83 8.32
N TYR A 134 -5.02 -9.88 7.26
CA TYR A 134 -5.72 -11.06 6.80
C TYR A 134 -5.57 -11.25 5.29
N ARG A 135 -6.05 -12.41 4.80
CA ARG A 135 -6.17 -12.72 3.37
C ARG A 135 -7.58 -13.23 3.09
N PHE A 136 -8.02 -13.06 1.84
CA PHE A 136 -9.31 -13.57 1.37
C PHE A 136 -9.19 -14.15 -0.04
N PRO A 137 -10.15 -15.02 -0.47
CA PRO A 137 -10.08 -15.74 -1.73
C PRO A 137 -10.20 -14.83 -2.96
N ASP A 138 -9.74 -15.34 -4.10
CA ASP A 138 -9.97 -14.74 -5.41
C ASP A 138 -11.44 -14.88 -5.82
N GLU A 139 -11.91 -13.93 -6.62
CA GLU A 139 -13.20 -13.99 -7.30
C GLU A 139 -13.00 -14.09 -8.81
N PRO A 140 -13.95 -14.66 -9.58
CA PRO A 140 -13.79 -14.90 -11.01
C PRO A 140 -13.52 -13.63 -11.81
N VAL A 141 -12.52 -13.67 -12.68
CA VAL A 141 -12.20 -12.56 -13.58
C VAL A 141 -13.01 -12.69 -14.86
N GLN A 142 -13.93 -11.76 -15.11
CA GLN A 142 -14.87 -11.78 -16.22
C GLN A 142 -14.56 -10.72 -17.31
N ARG A 143 -13.56 -9.85 -17.06
CA ARG A 143 -13.21 -8.72 -17.91
C ARG A 143 -11.73 -8.75 -18.31
N PRO A 144 -11.35 -8.16 -19.44
CA PRO A 144 -9.95 -7.95 -19.75
C PRO A 144 -9.35 -6.87 -18.82
N TYR A 145 -8.02 -6.90 -18.64
CA TYR A 145 -7.28 -5.85 -17.95
C TYR A 145 -7.01 -4.69 -18.92
N SER A 146 -8.01 -3.86 -19.13
CA SER A 146 -7.91 -2.66 -19.94
C SER A 146 -7.49 -1.45 -19.10
N ARG A 147 -7.12 -0.36 -19.77
CA ARG A 147 -6.77 0.91 -19.11
C ARG A 147 -7.87 1.34 -18.12
N GLY A 148 -7.47 1.74 -16.94
CA GLY A 148 -8.36 2.14 -15.85
C GLY A 148 -8.93 0.99 -15.02
N THR A 149 -8.74 -0.28 -15.42
CA THR A 149 -9.18 -1.43 -14.61
C THR A 149 -8.56 -1.38 -13.21
N LEU A 150 -9.41 -1.50 -12.18
CA LEU A 150 -9.03 -1.64 -10.78
C LEU A 150 -9.07 -3.12 -10.39
N ALA A 151 -7.93 -3.66 -9.96
CA ALA A 151 -7.80 -5.07 -9.59
C ALA A 151 -6.96 -5.28 -8.34
N MET A 152 -7.16 -6.43 -7.67
CA MET A 152 -6.39 -6.82 -6.49
C MET A 152 -4.99 -7.28 -6.86
N ALA A 153 -3.99 -6.77 -6.15
CA ALA A 153 -2.66 -7.35 -6.15
C ALA A 153 -2.60 -8.51 -5.16
N ASN A 154 -1.96 -9.62 -5.55
CA ASN A 154 -1.78 -10.80 -4.72
C ASN A 154 -0.39 -11.43 -4.92
N VAL A 155 -0.03 -12.39 -4.08
CA VAL A 155 1.21 -13.17 -4.15
C VAL A 155 0.96 -14.65 -4.47
N GLY A 156 -0.11 -14.93 -5.16
CA GLY A 156 -0.59 -16.26 -5.54
C GLY A 156 -2.08 -16.43 -5.23
N PRO A 157 -2.67 -17.57 -5.55
CA PRO A 157 -4.09 -17.80 -5.38
C PRO A 157 -4.58 -17.57 -3.95
N ASN A 158 -5.73 -16.90 -3.81
CA ASN A 158 -6.41 -16.67 -2.53
C ASN A 158 -5.55 -15.90 -1.50
N THR A 159 -4.74 -14.96 -1.96
CA THR A 159 -3.89 -14.13 -1.09
C THR A 159 -4.19 -12.63 -1.18
N ASN A 160 -5.42 -12.27 -1.57
CA ASN A 160 -5.87 -10.89 -1.60
C ASN A 160 -5.85 -10.28 -0.17
N GLY A 161 -5.55 -9.01 -0.09
CA GLY A 161 -5.52 -8.25 1.17
C GLY A 161 -6.06 -6.84 0.98
N SER A 162 -5.18 -5.83 1.08
CA SER A 162 -5.53 -4.43 0.82
C SER A 162 -4.88 -3.85 -0.41
N GLN A 163 -3.85 -4.51 -0.98
CA GLN A 163 -3.12 -3.98 -2.12
C GLN A 163 -3.93 -4.12 -3.40
N PHE A 164 -3.94 -3.07 -4.19
CA PHE A 164 -4.62 -3.00 -5.48
C PHE A 164 -3.73 -2.32 -6.53
N PHE A 165 -4.09 -2.48 -7.80
CA PHE A 165 -3.48 -1.72 -8.89
C PHE A 165 -4.55 -1.17 -9.83
N ILE A 166 -4.20 -0.07 -10.50
CA ILE A 166 -5.00 0.54 -11.57
C ILE A 166 -4.19 0.45 -12.86
N MET A 167 -4.78 -0.14 -13.88
CA MET A 167 -4.12 -0.31 -15.19
C MET A 167 -3.90 1.03 -15.87
N HIS A 168 -2.65 1.32 -16.24
CA HIS A 168 -2.33 2.51 -17.03
C HIS A 168 -2.54 2.30 -18.54
N ALA A 169 -2.45 1.07 -19.00
CA ALA A 169 -2.72 0.67 -20.38
C ALA A 169 -3.32 -0.73 -20.42
N ASP A 170 -3.89 -1.10 -21.56
CA ASP A 170 -4.34 -2.47 -21.81
C ASP A 170 -3.12 -3.42 -21.73
N TYR A 171 -3.29 -4.50 -20.98
CA TYR A 171 -2.20 -5.47 -20.82
C TYR A 171 -2.77 -6.89 -20.66
N PRO A 172 -2.25 -7.89 -21.39
CA PRO A 172 -2.77 -9.26 -21.38
C PRO A 172 -2.28 -10.04 -20.14
N LEU A 173 -2.78 -9.66 -18.96
CA LEU A 173 -2.51 -10.42 -17.74
C LEU A 173 -3.32 -11.73 -17.73
N PRO A 174 -2.78 -12.80 -17.12
CA PRO A 174 -3.58 -13.99 -16.82
C PRO A 174 -4.70 -13.62 -15.81
N PRO A 175 -5.86 -14.33 -15.83
CA PRO A 175 -7.02 -13.99 -15.01
C PRO A 175 -6.86 -14.40 -13.53
N ASN A 176 -5.75 -13.95 -12.91
CA ASN A 176 -5.34 -14.30 -11.54
C ASN A 176 -5.52 -13.14 -10.54
N TYR A 177 -5.98 -11.98 -11.01
CA TYR A 177 -6.12 -10.78 -10.20
C TYR A 177 -7.57 -10.31 -10.26
N THR A 178 -8.33 -10.49 -9.18
CA THR A 178 -9.75 -10.13 -9.12
C THR A 178 -9.96 -8.69 -9.55
N ILE A 179 -10.70 -8.48 -10.64
CA ILE A 179 -11.14 -7.18 -11.11
C ILE A 179 -12.39 -6.79 -10.29
N PHE A 180 -12.35 -5.59 -9.69
CA PHE A 180 -13.46 -5.14 -8.84
C PHE A 180 -13.91 -3.71 -9.10
N GLY A 181 -13.37 -3.06 -10.12
CA GLY A 181 -13.78 -1.71 -10.50
C GLY A 181 -13.10 -1.19 -11.76
N GLN A 182 -13.44 0.06 -12.11
CA GLN A 182 -12.96 0.79 -13.27
C GLN A 182 -12.81 2.27 -12.94
N LEU A 183 -11.71 2.88 -13.37
CA LEU A 183 -11.56 4.33 -13.37
C LEU A 183 -12.56 4.97 -14.37
N ILE A 184 -13.36 5.90 -13.88
CA ILE A 184 -14.35 6.64 -14.70
C ILE A 184 -14.05 8.13 -14.82
N GLU A 185 -13.26 8.70 -13.89
CA GLU A 185 -12.76 10.08 -13.95
C GLU A 185 -11.35 10.18 -13.40
N GLY A 186 -10.53 11.10 -13.89
CA GLY A 186 -9.16 11.34 -13.42
C GLY A 186 -8.11 10.56 -14.20
N GLU A 187 -8.31 10.30 -15.49
CA GLU A 187 -7.32 9.65 -16.36
C GLU A 187 -5.99 10.44 -16.44
N ASP A 188 -6.06 11.76 -16.41
CA ASP A 188 -4.88 12.63 -16.36
C ASP A 188 -4.09 12.46 -15.05
N VAL A 189 -4.78 12.18 -13.94
CA VAL A 189 -4.16 11.89 -12.65
C VAL A 189 -3.48 10.50 -12.70
N LEU A 190 -4.14 9.50 -13.31
CA LEU A 190 -3.55 8.19 -13.56
C LEU A 190 -2.25 8.32 -14.39
N ASP A 191 -2.30 9.09 -15.48
CA ASP A 191 -1.12 9.33 -16.34
C ASP A 191 0.00 10.03 -15.57
N LYS A 192 -0.33 11.03 -14.77
CA LYS A 192 0.64 11.77 -13.96
C LYS A 192 1.34 10.87 -12.95
N ILE A 193 0.61 9.96 -12.31
CA ILE A 193 1.20 8.98 -11.38
C ILE A 193 2.04 7.96 -12.15
N ALA A 194 1.49 7.38 -13.23
CA ALA A 194 2.11 6.30 -13.99
C ALA A 194 3.39 6.73 -14.74
N THR A 195 3.56 8.03 -15.00
CA THR A 195 4.74 8.59 -15.67
C THR A 195 5.74 9.23 -14.72
N ALA A 196 5.51 9.15 -13.41
CA ALA A 196 6.44 9.66 -12.41
C ALA A 196 7.81 8.97 -12.53
N PRO A 197 8.92 9.69 -12.32
CA PRO A 197 10.26 9.08 -12.30
C PRO A 197 10.36 8.03 -11.20
N THR A 198 10.90 6.86 -11.55
CA THR A 198 11.05 5.72 -10.63
C THR A 198 12.53 5.36 -10.43
N GLY A 199 12.81 4.77 -9.27
CA GLY A 199 14.07 4.16 -8.89
C GLY A 199 14.00 2.61 -8.90
N PRO A 200 14.85 1.94 -8.13
CA PRO A 200 14.84 0.47 -8.01
C PRO A 200 13.45 -0.05 -7.61
N GLN A 201 13.09 -1.22 -8.15
CA GLN A 201 11.80 -1.90 -7.90
C GLN A 201 10.58 -1.09 -8.37
N ASP A 202 10.75 -0.25 -9.40
CA ASP A 202 9.69 0.61 -9.95
C ASP A 202 9.09 1.57 -8.91
N ARG A 203 9.83 1.88 -7.84
CA ARG A 203 9.39 2.77 -6.77
C ARG A 203 9.50 4.21 -7.22
N PRO A 204 8.42 5.02 -7.15
CA PRO A 204 8.50 6.44 -7.46
C PRO A 204 9.53 7.16 -6.58
N LEU A 205 10.35 8.03 -7.18
CA LEU A 205 11.30 8.87 -6.42
C LEU A 205 10.57 9.85 -5.50
N ASN A 206 9.40 10.33 -5.93
CA ASN A 206 8.48 11.13 -5.15
C ASN A 206 7.11 10.44 -5.16
N PRO A 207 6.83 9.54 -4.21
CA PRO A 207 5.59 8.79 -4.19
C PRO A 207 4.36 9.68 -4.05
N VAL A 208 3.31 9.39 -4.82
CA VAL A 208 1.99 10.00 -4.65
C VAL A 208 1.27 9.30 -3.51
N GLU A 209 0.70 10.09 -2.61
CA GLU A 209 -0.03 9.65 -1.43
C GLU A 209 -1.54 9.73 -1.68
N ILE A 210 -2.29 8.74 -1.22
CA ILE A 210 -3.75 8.75 -1.11
C ILE A 210 -4.10 9.55 0.14
N LYS A 211 -4.78 10.67 -0.02
CA LYS A 211 -5.22 11.52 1.08
C LYS A 211 -6.47 10.95 1.76
N SER A 212 -7.41 10.47 0.95
CA SER A 212 -8.64 9.83 1.41
C SER A 212 -9.27 9.00 0.29
N VAL A 213 -10.09 8.02 0.67
CA VAL A 213 -11.00 7.31 -0.22
C VAL A 213 -12.40 7.41 0.37
N ARG A 214 -13.32 8.06 -0.37
CA ARG A 214 -14.72 8.21 0.05
C ARG A 214 -15.61 7.32 -0.82
N ILE A 215 -16.49 6.57 -0.18
CA ILE A 215 -17.44 5.70 -0.84
C ILE A 215 -18.78 6.40 -0.95
N SER A 216 -19.36 6.41 -2.14
CA SER A 216 -20.74 6.80 -2.41
C SER A 216 -21.54 5.58 -2.84
N GLU A 217 -22.71 5.40 -2.27
CA GLU A 217 -23.67 4.34 -2.59
C GLU A 217 -24.88 4.96 -3.28
N SER A 218 -25.39 4.28 -4.31
CA SER A 218 -26.64 4.65 -4.98
C SER A 218 -27.47 3.41 -5.30
N ASN A 219 -28.79 3.61 -5.37
CA ASN A 219 -29.76 2.56 -5.73
C ASN A 219 -29.70 2.24 -7.22
#